data_cf0b4c2d0af1552c1339cbd3995e1a04
#
_entry.id   cf0b4c2d0af1552c1339cbd3995e1a04
#
_cell.length_a   1.000
_cell.length_b   1.000
_cell.length_c   1.000
_cell.angle_alpha   90.00
_cell.angle_beta   90.00
_cell.angle_gamma   90.00
#
_symmetry.space_group_name_H-M   'P 1'
#
loop_
_entity.id
_entity.type
_entity.pdbx_description
1 polymer ?
#
loop_
_entity_poly.entity_id
_entity_poly.type
_entity_poly.pdbx_seq_one_letter_code
_entity_poly.pdbx_strand_id
1 'polypeptide(L)'
;RIMTGVAGRGRGQENADAMAHFLNQTHPAHVVNFSMFIHREVPLYREIENGNYVPADELESLREEKRLLEQLNIPVKYEGFHDYLQIRVRGKMPSDQEKMVGKLEAFIKKYEAKPPIYALVQGECPDLVKCDNLENVWANT
;
A
#
# COMPACT_ATOMS: atom_id res chain seq x y z
N ARG A 1 12.21 0.60 3.56
CA ARG A 1 10.75 0.72 3.62
C ARG A 1 10.28 1.70 2.58
N ILE A 2 9.15 1.40 1.94
CA ILE A 2 8.49 2.25 0.95
C ILE A 2 7.01 2.38 1.31
N MET A 3 6.30 3.27 0.60
CA MET A 3 4.89 3.52 0.87
C MET A 3 4.13 3.75 -0.44
N THR A 4 3.04 3.02 -0.65
CA THR A 4 2.07 3.25 -1.72
C THR A 4 1.01 4.27 -1.30
N GLY A 5 0.42 4.96 -2.27
CA GLY A 5 -0.58 6.01 -2.05
C GLY A 5 -0.01 7.39 -1.74
N VAL A 6 1.27 7.51 -1.43
CA VAL A 6 1.90 8.77 -1.00
C VAL A 6 1.89 9.85 -2.07
N ALA A 7 1.92 9.47 -3.34
CA ALA A 7 1.91 10.42 -4.46
C ALA A 7 0.55 11.11 -4.66
N GLY A 8 -0.51 10.60 -4.06
CA GLY A 8 -1.86 11.13 -4.18
C GLY A 8 -2.63 10.60 -5.39
N ARG A 9 -3.86 11.07 -5.52
CA ARG A 9 -4.78 10.61 -6.56
C ARG A 9 -4.22 10.82 -7.97
N GLY A 10 -4.33 9.78 -8.80
CA GLY A 10 -3.93 9.80 -10.20
C GLY A 10 -2.42 9.63 -10.43
N ARG A 11 -1.61 9.56 -9.39
CA ARG A 11 -0.14 9.48 -9.51
C ARG A 11 0.46 8.15 -9.02
N GLY A 12 -0.38 7.18 -8.67
CA GLY A 12 0.09 5.90 -8.15
C GLY A 12 0.95 5.13 -9.15
N GLN A 13 0.57 5.11 -10.43
CA GLN A 13 1.33 4.40 -11.46
C GLN A 13 2.69 5.06 -11.71
N GLU A 14 2.75 6.37 -11.75
CA GLU A 14 4.00 7.14 -11.87
C GLU A 14 4.94 6.81 -10.70
N ASN A 15 4.39 6.79 -9.49
CA ASN A 15 5.16 6.45 -8.30
C ASN A 15 5.66 4.99 -8.33
N ALA A 16 4.83 4.06 -8.77
CA ALA A 16 5.22 2.65 -8.93
C ALA A 16 6.38 2.50 -9.92
N ASP A 17 6.31 3.18 -11.05
CA ASP A 17 7.37 3.14 -12.08
C ASP A 17 8.70 3.70 -11.55
N ALA A 18 8.65 4.85 -10.89
CA ALA A 18 9.83 5.46 -10.28
C ALA A 18 10.43 4.59 -9.17
N MET A 19 9.58 4.00 -8.34
CA MET A 19 10.02 3.13 -7.26
C MET A 19 10.62 1.82 -7.78
N ALA A 20 10.01 1.21 -8.79
CA ALA A 20 10.56 0.01 -9.43
C ALA A 20 11.94 0.29 -10.03
N HIS A 21 12.08 1.40 -10.72
CA HIS A 21 13.38 1.82 -11.29
C HIS A 21 14.45 1.98 -10.21
N PHE A 22 14.12 2.66 -9.12
CA PHE A 22 15.03 2.84 -7.98
C PHE A 22 15.43 1.50 -7.33
N LEU A 23 14.47 0.63 -7.06
CA LEU A 23 14.73 -0.67 -6.43
C LEU A 23 15.55 -1.60 -7.34
N ASN A 24 15.25 -1.62 -8.63
CA ASN A 24 15.99 -2.43 -9.61
C ASN A 24 17.45 -2.00 -9.75
N GLN A 25 17.77 -0.74 -9.44
CA GLN A 25 19.15 -0.23 -9.45
C GLN A 25 19.87 -0.45 -8.12
N THR A 26 19.17 -0.34 -6.99
CA THR A 26 19.78 -0.41 -5.65
C THR A 26 19.90 -1.82 -5.10
N HIS A 27 19.18 -2.78 -5.65
CA HIS A 27 19.22 -4.20 -5.27
C HIS A 27 19.06 -4.45 -3.76
N PRO A 28 18.00 -3.96 -3.10
CA PRO A 28 17.78 -4.25 -1.69
C PRO A 28 17.52 -5.75 -1.49
N ALA A 29 17.93 -6.30 -0.36
CA ALA A 29 17.65 -7.69 -0.01
C ALA A 29 16.20 -7.90 0.42
N HIS A 30 15.58 -6.86 0.99
CA HIS A 30 14.24 -6.93 1.55
C HIS A 30 13.52 -5.58 1.34
N VAL A 31 12.31 -5.65 0.82
CA VAL A 31 11.41 -4.50 0.64
C VAL A 31 10.18 -4.70 1.51
N VAL A 32 9.87 -3.71 2.31
CA VAL A 32 8.63 -3.63 3.07
C VAL A 32 7.85 -2.42 2.58
N ASN A 33 6.66 -2.67 2.05
CA ASN A 33 5.76 -1.65 1.51
C ASN A 33 4.53 -1.50 2.40
N PHE A 34 4.24 -0.27 2.79
CA PHE A 34 3.02 0.07 3.51
C PHE A 34 2.09 0.89 2.60
N SER A 35 0.81 0.56 2.60
CA SER A 35 -0.20 1.47 2.06
C SER A 35 -0.42 2.60 3.06
N MET A 36 -0.43 3.83 2.56
CA MET A 36 -0.60 5.00 3.41
C MET A 36 -2.03 5.06 3.97
N PHE A 37 -2.13 5.23 5.29
CA PHE A 37 -3.35 5.70 5.92
C PHE A 37 -3.08 7.03 6.65
N ILE A 38 -4.08 7.90 6.71
CA ILE A 38 -3.89 9.27 7.18
C ILE A 38 -4.77 9.49 8.40
N HIS A 39 -4.14 9.77 9.53
CA HIS A 39 -4.82 10.12 10.76
C HIS A 39 -5.13 11.62 10.79
N ARG A 40 -6.25 11.99 11.41
CA ARG A 40 -6.70 13.38 11.52
C ARG A 40 -5.66 14.35 12.12
N GLU A 41 -4.80 13.85 13.00
CA GLU A 41 -3.83 14.69 13.73
C GLU A 41 -2.55 14.96 12.94
N VAL A 42 -2.30 14.26 11.81
CA VAL A 42 -1.08 14.48 11.05
C VAL A 42 -1.18 15.72 10.16
N PRO A 43 -0.06 16.42 9.91
CA PRO A 43 -0.08 17.64 9.10
C PRO A 43 -0.66 17.44 7.70
N LEU A 44 -0.45 16.28 7.07
CA LEU A 44 -0.98 15.97 5.75
C LEU A 44 -2.52 15.99 5.71
N TYR A 45 -3.18 15.65 6.80
CA TYR A 45 -4.64 15.74 6.88
C TYR A 45 -5.13 17.17 6.70
N ARG A 46 -4.40 18.16 7.25
CA ARG A 46 -4.71 19.58 7.06
C ARG A 46 -4.55 20.01 5.60
N GLU A 47 -3.57 19.46 4.89
CA GLU A 47 -3.39 19.70 3.46
C GLU A 47 -4.54 19.14 2.64
N ILE A 48 -5.15 18.03 3.06
CA ILE A 48 -6.36 17.49 2.44
C ILE A 48 -7.55 18.46 2.68
N GLU A 49 -7.74 18.93 3.89
CA GLU A 49 -8.80 19.88 4.22
C GLU A 49 -8.64 21.21 3.46
N ASN A 50 -7.41 21.66 3.25
CA ASN A 50 -7.09 22.89 2.51
C ASN A 50 -7.13 22.70 0.98
N GLY A 51 -7.33 21.49 0.48
CA GLY A 51 -7.37 21.20 -0.95
C GLY A 51 -6.00 21.14 -1.62
N ASN A 52 -4.90 21.15 -0.87
CA ASN A 52 -3.53 21.09 -1.40
C ASN A 52 -3.06 19.68 -1.72
N TYR A 53 -3.70 18.69 -1.15
CA TYR A 53 -3.40 17.28 -1.37
C TYR A 53 -4.70 16.48 -1.51
N VAL A 54 -4.79 15.68 -2.57
CA VAL A 54 -5.92 14.78 -2.80
C VAL A 54 -5.42 13.35 -2.62
N PRO A 55 -5.93 12.61 -1.61
CA PRO A 55 -5.47 11.25 -1.35
C PRO A 55 -5.91 10.29 -2.44
N ALA A 56 -5.08 9.29 -2.72
CA ALA A 56 -5.48 8.12 -3.48
C ALA A 56 -6.46 7.28 -2.67
N ASP A 57 -7.39 6.61 -3.34
CA ASP A 57 -8.21 5.59 -2.70
C ASP A 57 -7.43 4.26 -2.55
N GLU A 58 -7.98 3.33 -1.81
CA GLU A 58 -7.34 2.03 -1.57
C GLU A 58 -7.21 1.19 -2.85
N LEU A 59 -8.14 1.32 -3.79
CA LEU A 59 -8.07 0.64 -5.08
C LEU A 59 -6.87 1.13 -5.89
N GLU A 60 -6.64 2.43 -5.93
CA GLU A 60 -5.46 3.00 -6.59
C GLU A 60 -4.16 2.53 -5.94
N SER A 61 -4.12 2.46 -4.61
CA SER A 61 -2.97 1.94 -3.87
C SER A 61 -2.70 0.45 -4.16
N LEU A 62 -3.74 -0.36 -4.32
CA LEU A 62 -3.60 -1.76 -4.73
C LEU A 62 -3.05 -1.89 -6.17
N ARG A 63 -3.52 -1.04 -7.08
CA ARG A 63 -3.03 -1.00 -8.46
C ARG A 63 -1.57 -0.52 -8.54
N GLU A 64 -1.21 0.44 -7.71
CA GLU A 64 0.17 0.91 -7.57
C GLU A 64 1.09 -0.22 -7.13
N GLU A 65 0.73 -0.97 -6.09
CA GLU A 65 1.51 -2.10 -5.60
C GLU A 65 1.64 -3.20 -6.65
N LYS A 66 0.55 -3.55 -7.34
CA LYS A 66 0.56 -4.52 -8.43
C LYS A 66 1.55 -4.12 -9.51
N ARG A 67 1.50 -2.87 -9.97
CA ARG A 67 2.39 -2.35 -10.99
C ARG A 67 3.85 -2.35 -10.53
N LEU A 68 4.11 -2.04 -9.27
CA LEU A 68 5.45 -2.15 -8.69
C LEU A 68 5.97 -3.59 -8.77
N LEU A 69 5.19 -4.56 -8.34
CA LEU A 69 5.58 -5.98 -8.36
C LEU A 69 5.80 -6.53 -9.78
N GLU A 70 5.02 -6.09 -10.75
CA GLU A 70 5.19 -6.48 -12.15
C GLU A 70 6.51 -6.01 -12.74
N GLN A 71 7.07 -4.92 -12.24
CA GLN A 71 8.27 -4.29 -12.76
C GLN A 71 9.55 -4.65 -11.98
N LEU A 72 9.44 -5.22 -10.79
CA LEU A 72 10.60 -5.67 -10.03
C LEU A 72 11.26 -6.85 -10.73
N ASN A 73 12.53 -6.69 -11.12
CA ASN A 73 13.31 -7.68 -11.84
C ASN A 73 14.55 -8.16 -11.08
N ILE A 74 14.57 -7.96 -9.77
CA ILE A 74 15.66 -8.32 -8.88
C ILE A 74 15.24 -9.43 -7.90
N PRO A 75 16.18 -10.26 -7.43
CA PRO A 75 15.93 -11.14 -6.29
C PRO A 75 15.71 -10.29 -5.03
N VAL A 76 14.53 -10.36 -4.46
CA VAL A 76 14.19 -9.56 -3.27
C VAL A 76 13.09 -10.25 -2.47
N LYS A 77 13.20 -10.22 -1.14
CA LYS A 77 12.10 -10.58 -0.26
C LYS A 77 11.15 -9.38 -0.18
N TYR A 78 9.88 -9.61 -0.48
CA TYR A 78 8.86 -8.57 -0.50
C TYR A 78 7.77 -8.83 0.52
N GLU A 79 7.36 -7.78 1.23
CA GLU A 79 6.22 -7.77 2.13
C GLU A 79 5.44 -6.48 1.93
N GLY A 80 4.16 -6.59 1.55
CA GLY A 80 3.24 -5.48 1.36
C GLY A 80 2.08 -5.53 2.34
N PHE A 81 1.73 -4.40 2.91
CA PHE A 81 0.68 -4.26 3.90
C PHE A 81 -0.29 -3.16 3.51
N HIS A 82 -1.58 -3.51 3.38
CA HIS A 82 -2.68 -2.58 3.31
C HIS A 82 -3.45 -2.66 4.64
N ASP A 83 -3.00 -1.91 5.62
CA ASP A 83 -3.50 -2.03 6.99
C ASP A 83 -4.99 -1.72 7.11
N TYR A 84 -5.45 -0.71 6.37
CA TYR A 84 -6.86 -0.32 6.40
C TYR A 84 -7.81 -1.41 5.86
N LEU A 85 -7.38 -2.11 4.80
CA LEU A 85 -8.12 -3.23 4.20
C LEU A 85 -7.75 -4.58 4.82
N GLN A 86 -6.76 -4.63 5.69
CA GLN A 86 -6.22 -5.85 6.28
C GLN A 86 -5.72 -6.86 5.23
N ILE A 87 -5.11 -6.37 4.17
CA ILE A 87 -4.52 -7.17 3.10
C ILE A 87 -3.01 -7.25 3.28
N ARG A 88 -2.47 -8.45 3.12
CA ARG A 88 -1.03 -8.70 3.17
C ARG A 88 -0.59 -9.51 1.97
N VAL A 89 0.51 -9.08 1.34
CA VAL A 89 1.15 -9.76 0.22
C VAL A 89 2.61 -10.03 0.57
N ARG A 90 3.05 -11.29 0.47
CA ARG A 90 4.39 -11.71 0.87
C ARG A 90 4.95 -12.73 -0.11
N GLY A 91 6.22 -12.63 -0.37
CA GLY A 91 6.93 -13.62 -1.19
C GLY A 91 8.35 -13.20 -1.54
N LYS A 92 9.02 -14.07 -2.29
CA LYS A 92 10.35 -13.83 -2.85
C LYS A 92 10.25 -13.59 -4.34
N MET A 93 10.86 -12.51 -4.80
CA MET A 93 10.99 -12.24 -6.22
C MET A 93 12.22 -12.96 -6.79
N PRO A 94 12.18 -13.49 -8.00
CA PRO A 94 11.04 -13.52 -8.93
C PRO A 94 10.08 -14.70 -8.75
N SER A 95 10.42 -15.69 -7.92
CA SER A 95 9.70 -16.97 -7.86
C SER A 95 8.21 -16.85 -7.48
N ASP A 96 7.87 -15.91 -6.59
CA ASP A 96 6.51 -15.69 -6.10
C ASP A 96 5.78 -14.52 -6.79
N GLN A 97 6.36 -13.94 -7.85
CA GLN A 97 5.78 -12.78 -8.52
C GLN A 97 4.34 -13.01 -8.98
N GLU A 98 4.10 -14.08 -9.73
CA GLU A 98 2.76 -14.40 -10.25
C GLU A 98 1.74 -14.62 -9.13
N LYS A 99 2.16 -15.28 -8.05
CA LYS A 99 1.31 -15.51 -6.88
C LYS A 99 0.92 -14.20 -6.19
N MET A 100 1.87 -13.31 -5.99
CA MET A 100 1.61 -12.01 -5.36
C MET A 100 0.76 -11.10 -6.25
N VAL A 101 1.06 -11.01 -7.52
CA VAL A 101 0.29 -10.24 -8.50
C VAL A 101 -1.13 -10.79 -8.60
N GLY A 102 -1.30 -12.10 -8.69
CA GLY A 102 -2.61 -12.74 -8.73
C GLY A 102 -3.47 -12.47 -7.50
N LYS A 103 -2.86 -12.44 -6.32
CA LYS A 103 -3.55 -12.06 -5.07
C LYS A 103 -4.04 -10.62 -5.12
N LEU A 104 -3.20 -9.71 -5.57
CA LEU A 104 -3.59 -8.30 -5.73
C LEU A 104 -4.69 -8.12 -6.78
N GLU A 105 -4.63 -8.82 -7.90
CA GLU A 105 -5.69 -8.79 -8.92
C GLU A 105 -7.04 -9.23 -8.38
N ALA A 106 -7.07 -10.27 -7.54
CA ALA A 106 -8.31 -10.72 -6.91
C ALA A 106 -8.91 -9.64 -5.99
N PHE A 107 -8.09 -8.96 -5.20
CA PHE A 107 -8.53 -7.86 -4.36
C PHE A 107 -8.95 -6.64 -5.18
N ILE A 108 -8.22 -6.31 -6.23
CA ILE A 108 -8.58 -5.22 -7.16
C ILE A 108 -9.97 -5.45 -7.73
N LYS A 109 -10.26 -6.63 -8.25
CA LYS A 109 -11.60 -6.98 -8.76
C LYS A 109 -12.69 -6.83 -7.71
N LYS A 110 -12.41 -7.27 -6.48
CA LYS A 110 -13.34 -7.15 -5.36
C LYS A 110 -13.67 -5.69 -5.04
N TYR A 111 -12.67 -4.82 -5.03
CA TYR A 111 -12.85 -3.41 -4.67
C TYR A 111 -13.28 -2.52 -5.83
N GLU A 112 -13.06 -2.91 -7.09
CA GLU A 112 -13.64 -2.24 -8.26
C GLU A 112 -15.17 -2.23 -8.23
N ALA A 113 -15.79 -3.27 -7.69
CA ALA A 113 -17.23 -3.39 -7.56
C ALA A 113 -17.82 -2.58 -6.38
N LYS A 114 -16.98 -1.95 -5.57
CA LYS A 114 -17.38 -1.20 -4.37
C LYS A 114 -17.14 0.30 -4.56
N PRO A 115 -17.86 1.15 -3.81
CA PRO A 115 -17.55 2.58 -3.75
C PRO A 115 -16.09 2.83 -3.30
N PRO A 116 -15.49 3.97 -3.68
CA PRO A 116 -14.14 4.32 -3.27
C PRO A 116 -13.97 4.30 -1.75
N ILE A 117 -12.87 3.72 -1.28
CA ILE A 117 -12.50 3.64 0.13
C ILE A 117 -11.22 4.45 0.32
N TYR A 118 -11.28 5.42 1.22
CA TYR A 118 -10.13 6.24 1.60
C TYR A 118 -9.66 5.86 2.99
N ALA A 119 -8.37 5.60 3.13
CA ALA A 119 -7.76 5.28 4.41
C ALA A 119 -7.55 6.55 5.26
N LEU A 120 -8.64 7.23 5.57
CA LEU A 120 -8.68 8.42 6.40
C LEU A 120 -9.27 8.05 7.77
N VAL A 121 -8.46 8.17 8.81
CA VAL A 121 -8.89 7.92 10.17
C VAL A 121 -9.45 9.20 10.75
N GLN A 122 -10.78 9.29 10.85
CA GLN A 122 -11.50 10.41 11.45
C GLN A 122 -11.88 10.07 12.89
N GLY A 123 -11.40 10.86 13.83
CA GLY A 123 -11.71 10.72 15.25
C GLY A 123 -10.45 10.49 16.09
N GLU A 124 -10.60 10.60 17.41
CA GLU A 124 -9.58 10.14 18.34
C GLU A 124 -9.30 8.68 18.00
N CYS A 125 -8.02 8.28 18.00
CA CYS A 125 -7.67 6.88 17.84
C CYS A 125 -8.55 6.11 18.84
N PRO A 126 -9.64 5.45 18.41
CA PRO A 126 -10.52 4.79 19.35
C PRO A 126 -9.72 3.61 19.85
N ASP A 127 -9.27 3.74 21.06
CA ASP A 127 -8.59 2.70 21.80
C ASP A 127 -7.49 2.02 20.99
N LEU A 128 -6.29 2.13 21.45
CA LEU A 128 -5.15 1.26 21.09
C LEU A 128 -5.58 -0.21 20.88
N VAL A 129 -6.70 -0.62 21.44
CA VAL A 129 -7.36 -1.92 21.26
C VAL A 129 -7.79 -2.21 19.82
N LYS A 130 -8.06 -1.21 18.99
CA LYS A 130 -8.29 -1.44 17.55
C LYS A 130 -6.99 -1.40 16.75
N CYS A 131 -5.97 -0.75 17.29
CA CYS A 131 -4.59 -0.95 16.81
C CYS A 131 -4.03 -2.31 17.24
N ASP A 132 -4.57 -2.96 18.26
CA ASP A 132 -4.27 -4.35 18.64
C ASP A 132 -4.63 -5.35 17.53
N ASN A 133 -5.51 -4.99 16.61
CA ASN A 133 -5.68 -5.75 15.38
C ASN A 133 -4.44 -5.72 14.47
N LEU A 134 -3.56 -4.72 14.62
CA LEU A 134 -2.26 -4.72 13.96
C LEU A 134 -1.35 -5.78 14.57
N GLU A 135 -1.34 -5.94 15.89
CA GLU A 135 -0.58 -7.03 16.55
C GLU A 135 -1.16 -8.41 16.17
N ASN A 136 -2.47 -8.55 16.07
CA ASN A 136 -3.10 -9.77 15.60
C ASN A 136 -2.85 -10.04 14.10
N VAL A 137 -2.73 -9.01 13.29
CA VAL A 137 -2.28 -9.12 11.89
C VAL A 137 -0.82 -9.58 11.83
N TRP A 138 0.01 -9.14 12.78
CA TRP A 138 1.41 -9.57 12.90
C TRP A 138 1.53 -11.00 13.46
N ALA A 139 0.67 -11.40 14.38
CA ALA A 139 0.72 -12.70 15.04
C ALA A 139 0.17 -13.85 14.18
N ASN A 140 -0.75 -13.58 13.24
CA ASN A 140 -1.39 -14.59 12.38
C ASN A 140 -0.71 -14.78 11.03
N THR A 141 0.55 -14.47 10.96
CA THR A 141 1.42 -14.72 9.82
C THR A 141 2.58 -15.61 10.19
#